data_5ef10a63de51f2b79c52c78ba9748038
#
_entry.id   5ef10a63de51f2b79c52c78ba9748038
#
_cell.length_a   1.000
_cell.length_b   1.000
_cell.length_c   1.000
_cell.angle_alpha   90.00
_cell.angle_beta   90.00
_cell.angle_gamma   90.00
#
_symmetry.space_group_name_H-M   'P 1'
#
loop_
_entity.id
_entity.type
_entity.pdbx_description
1 polymer ?
#
loop_
_entity_poly.entity_id
_entity_poly.type
_entity_poly.pdbx_seq_one_letter_code
_entity_poly.pdbx_strand_id
1 'polypeptide(L)'
;GVEAIESFQPSGLILSGGPESAFSEDSPRPSKEIYSMGLPILGICYGMQVMSEQLGGKVSSSSDREFGHADAKIELNSPLLKGIETDVEQSVWMSHGDRVESLPEGFQTICKSENSPSAAMANEDKSFYGLQFHPEVTHTRCGQKIIENFVHEICSCESDWNPGNIIEKDIKEVQQAVGNDQVLLGLSGGVDSSVVAALLHKAIGDQLVCIFVDNGLLRLNEGDQVMQVFSEHMNLNVIRVNAEDIFLEKLKGIDDPEEKRKII
;
A
#
# COMPACT_ATOMS: atom_id res chain seq x y z
N GLY A 1 9.65 -8.61 12.47
CA GLY A 1 9.61 -9.84 13.25
C GLY A 1 8.27 -10.05 13.92
N VAL A 2 8.09 -11.18 14.62
CA VAL A 2 6.84 -11.53 15.34
C VAL A 2 6.45 -10.46 16.36
N GLU A 3 7.40 -9.93 17.11
CA GLU A 3 7.19 -8.83 18.07
C GLU A 3 6.52 -7.59 17.44
N ALA A 4 6.87 -7.26 16.19
CA ALA A 4 6.25 -6.14 15.49
C ALA A 4 4.79 -6.45 15.12
N ILE A 5 4.47 -7.70 14.77
CA ILE A 5 3.11 -8.15 14.49
C ILE A 5 2.28 -8.09 15.78
N GLU A 6 2.82 -8.60 16.87
CA GLU A 6 2.15 -8.56 18.19
C GLU A 6 1.89 -7.11 18.67
N SER A 7 2.86 -6.21 18.47
CA SER A 7 2.70 -4.80 18.81
C SER A 7 1.68 -4.08 17.92
N PHE A 8 1.60 -4.44 16.63
CA PHE A 8 0.66 -3.84 15.68
C PHE A 8 -0.77 -4.37 15.84
N GLN A 9 -0.92 -5.60 16.35
CA GLN A 9 -2.22 -6.29 16.54
C GLN A 9 -3.09 -6.32 15.27
N PRO A 10 -2.60 -6.86 14.13
CA PRO A 10 -3.35 -6.90 12.89
C PRO A 10 -4.52 -7.90 12.98
N SER A 11 -5.57 -7.68 12.19
CA SER A 11 -6.68 -8.62 12.03
C SER A 11 -6.36 -9.78 11.10
N GLY A 12 -5.28 -9.73 10.33
CA GLY A 12 -4.82 -10.77 9.43
C GLY A 12 -3.48 -10.42 8.80
N LEU A 13 -2.88 -11.37 8.08
CA LEU A 13 -1.58 -11.23 7.44
C LEU A 13 -1.67 -11.55 5.95
N ILE A 14 -0.99 -10.77 5.12
CA ILE A 14 -0.79 -11.06 3.71
C ILE A 14 0.70 -11.31 3.47
N LEU A 15 1.03 -12.51 2.98
CA LEU A 15 2.36 -12.86 2.50
C LEU A 15 2.41 -12.59 1.01
N SER A 16 3.08 -11.50 0.64
CA SER A 16 3.13 -10.99 -0.73
C SER A 16 3.89 -11.93 -1.69
N GLY A 17 3.70 -11.71 -2.98
CA GLY A 17 4.54 -12.26 -4.03
C GLY A 17 5.98 -11.77 -3.95
N GLY A 18 6.89 -12.46 -4.64
CA GLY A 18 8.30 -12.11 -4.71
C GLY A 18 9.00 -12.82 -5.88
N PRO A 19 10.16 -12.31 -6.32
CA PRO A 19 10.89 -12.86 -7.46
C PRO A 19 11.69 -14.12 -7.12
N GLU A 20 11.82 -14.45 -5.84
CA GLU A 20 12.67 -15.53 -5.37
C GLU A 20 11.97 -16.90 -5.49
N SER A 21 12.77 -17.96 -5.50
CA SER A 21 12.28 -19.34 -5.45
C SER A 21 12.14 -19.81 -4.00
N ALA A 22 11.04 -20.47 -3.68
CA ALA A 22 10.84 -21.07 -2.35
C ALA A 22 11.86 -22.17 -1.99
N PHE A 23 12.66 -22.66 -2.94
CA PHE A 23 13.72 -23.64 -2.69
C PHE A 23 15.03 -23.02 -2.25
N SER A 24 15.31 -21.76 -2.58
CA SER A 24 16.57 -21.14 -2.25
C SER A 24 16.68 -20.95 -0.73
N GLU A 25 17.80 -21.37 -0.15
CA GLU A 25 18.04 -21.25 1.30
C GLU A 25 18.09 -19.79 1.75
N ASP A 26 18.55 -18.88 0.88
CA ASP A 26 18.65 -17.44 1.15
C ASP A 26 17.36 -16.66 0.86
N SER A 27 16.30 -17.33 0.39
CA SER A 27 15.03 -16.67 0.08
C SER A 27 14.35 -16.12 1.33
N PRO A 28 13.75 -14.91 1.28
CA PRO A 28 13.06 -14.30 2.39
C PRO A 28 11.90 -15.18 2.90
N ARG A 29 11.91 -15.51 4.17
CA ARG A 29 10.87 -16.33 4.80
C ARG A 29 10.39 -15.69 6.09
N PRO A 30 9.08 -15.68 6.36
CA PRO A 30 8.59 -15.28 7.65
C PRO A 30 8.99 -16.30 8.72
N SER A 31 9.02 -15.88 9.99
CA SER A 31 9.11 -16.83 11.11
C SER A 31 7.93 -17.79 11.08
N LYS A 32 8.18 -19.08 11.30
CA LYS A 32 7.10 -20.10 11.39
C LYS A 32 6.10 -19.81 12.52
N GLU A 33 6.47 -19.02 13.49
CA GLU A 33 5.62 -18.62 14.61
C GLU A 33 4.35 -17.90 14.17
N ILE A 34 4.37 -17.19 13.01
CA ILE A 34 3.19 -16.50 12.48
C ILE A 34 2.01 -17.44 12.26
N TYR A 35 2.27 -18.72 11.91
CA TYR A 35 1.24 -19.71 11.70
C TYR A 35 0.59 -20.23 13.01
N SER A 36 1.13 -19.83 14.15
CA SER A 36 0.61 -20.17 15.48
C SER A 36 -0.06 -18.99 16.18
N MET A 37 -0.11 -17.82 15.55
CA MET A 37 -0.67 -16.60 16.15
C MET A 37 -2.21 -16.55 16.13
N GLY A 38 -2.87 -17.51 15.46
CA GLY A 38 -4.33 -17.53 15.35
C GLY A 38 -4.91 -16.44 14.43
N LEU A 39 -4.08 -15.83 13.59
CA LEU A 39 -4.47 -14.79 12.63
C LEU A 39 -4.79 -15.42 11.26
N PRO A 40 -5.82 -14.94 10.53
CA PRO A 40 -6.02 -15.28 9.13
C PRO A 40 -4.78 -14.94 8.30
N ILE A 41 -4.41 -15.80 7.35
CA ILE A 41 -3.24 -15.60 6.48
C ILE A 41 -3.63 -15.82 5.02
N LEU A 42 -3.26 -14.86 4.16
CA LEU A 42 -3.34 -14.98 2.70
C LEU A 42 -1.94 -14.96 2.10
N GLY A 43 -1.51 -16.06 1.50
CA GLY A 43 -0.27 -16.14 0.70
C GLY A 43 -0.56 -15.88 -0.78
N ILE A 44 0.17 -14.96 -1.41
CA ILE A 44 0.04 -14.63 -2.83
C ILE A 44 1.32 -15.06 -3.53
N CYS A 45 1.22 -15.88 -4.59
CA CYS A 45 2.31 -16.37 -5.41
C CYS A 45 3.45 -16.94 -4.55
N TYR A 46 4.58 -16.27 -4.42
CA TYR A 46 5.69 -16.66 -3.54
C TYR A 46 5.23 -16.88 -2.09
N GLY A 47 4.37 -16.03 -1.56
CA GLY A 47 3.83 -16.16 -0.20
C GLY A 47 3.02 -17.45 0.01
N MET A 48 2.25 -17.89 -1.00
CA MET A 48 1.58 -19.21 -0.99
C MET A 48 2.59 -20.35 -0.98
N GLN A 49 3.62 -20.27 -1.80
CA GLN A 49 4.65 -21.29 -1.92
C GLN A 49 5.45 -21.46 -0.62
N VAL A 50 5.90 -20.34 -0.03
CA VAL A 50 6.60 -20.36 1.26
C VAL A 50 5.71 -20.89 2.38
N MET A 51 4.45 -20.47 2.45
CA MET A 51 3.50 -20.98 3.43
C MET A 51 3.30 -22.49 3.25
N SER A 52 3.14 -22.96 2.02
CA SER A 52 3.00 -24.39 1.73
C SER A 52 4.22 -25.19 2.19
N GLU A 53 5.42 -24.74 1.83
CA GLU A 53 6.67 -25.42 2.20
C GLU A 53 6.88 -25.43 3.72
N GLN A 54 6.66 -24.31 4.41
CA GLN A 54 6.85 -24.19 5.85
C GLN A 54 5.85 -25.03 6.67
N LEU A 55 4.67 -25.31 6.11
CA LEU A 55 3.63 -26.13 6.74
C LEU A 55 3.69 -27.61 6.32
N GLY A 56 4.72 -28.03 5.56
CA GLY A 56 4.97 -29.43 5.23
C GLY A 56 4.39 -29.88 3.88
N GLY A 57 3.92 -28.97 3.05
CA GLY A 57 3.63 -29.20 1.64
C GLY A 57 4.90 -29.30 0.81
N LYS A 58 4.75 -29.53 -0.49
CA LYS A 58 5.86 -29.62 -1.43
C LYS A 58 5.69 -28.63 -2.55
N VAL A 59 6.71 -27.84 -2.77
CA VAL A 59 6.83 -26.93 -3.91
C VAL A 59 7.85 -27.51 -4.87
N SER A 60 7.61 -27.43 -6.17
CA SER A 60 8.53 -27.89 -7.20
C SER A 60 8.67 -26.87 -8.31
N SER A 61 9.84 -26.84 -8.97
CA SER A 61 10.02 -26.09 -10.19
C SER A 61 9.17 -26.70 -11.28
N SER A 62 8.41 -25.86 -11.99
CA SER A 62 7.58 -26.31 -13.11
C SER A 62 8.38 -26.19 -14.41
N SER A 63 8.30 -27.24 -15.27
CA SER A 63 8.75 -27.16 -16.65
C SER A 63 7.88 -26.18 -17.45
N ASP A 64 6.63 -26.06 -17.06
CA ASP A 64 5.62 -25.20 -17.69
C ASP A 64 5.43 -23.94 -16.84
N ARG A 65 6.30 -22.97 -17.09
CA ARG A 65 6.22 -21.67 -16.41
C ARG A 65 4.99 -20.92 -16.87
N GLU A 66 4.24 -20.33 -15.92
CA GLU A 66 3.06 -19.51 -16.24
C GLU A 66 3.39 -18.03 -16.03
N PHE A 67 3.41 -17.28 -17.14
CA PHE A 67 3.55 -15.82 -17.13
C PHE A 67 2.46 -15.21 -17.99
N GLY A 68 1.60 -14.37 -17.38
CA GLY A 68 0.52 -13.71 -18.08
C GLY A 68 -0.86 -14.29 -17.74
N HIS A 69 -1.74 -14.22 -18.71
CA HIS A 69 -3.14 -14.67 -18.57
C HIS A 69 -3.22 -16.21 -18.43
N ALA A 70 -4.05 -16.66 -17.49
CA ALA A 70 -4.46 -18.05 -17.35
C ALA A 70 -5.95 -18.11 -16.96
N ASP A 71 -6.57 -19.22 -17.31
CA ASP A 71 -7.95 -19.50 -16.89
C ASP A 71 -7.92 -20.44 -15.69
N ALA A 72 -8.60 -20.01 -14.62
CA ALA A 72 -8.65 -20.74 -13.35
C ALA A 72 -10.08 -21.20 -13.05
N LYS A 73 -10.24 -22.47 -12.75
CA LYS A 73 -11.53 -23.10 -12.44
C LYS A 73 -11.68 -23.26 -10.94
N ILE A 74 -12.82 -22.82 -10.40
CA ILE A 74 -13.18 -23.02 -9.00
C ILE A 74 -13.62 -24.47 -8.81
N GLU A 75 -13.00 -25.17 -7.88
CA GLU A 75 -13.28 -26.57 -7.56
C GLU A 75 -14.12 -26.76 -6.29
N LEU A 76 -13.93 -25.87 -5.32
CA LEU A 76 -14.64 -25.90 -4.05
C LEU A 76 -15.08 -24.50 -3.62
N ASN A 77 -16.23 -24.42 -2.98
CA ASN A 77 -16.67 -23.20 -2.33
C ASN A 77 -15.77 -22.88 -1.13
N SER A 78 -15.40 -21.60 -1.02
CA SER A 78 -14.59 -21.08 0.08
C SER A 78 -15.06 -19.67 0.42
N PRO A 79 -15.02 -19.24 1.67
CA PRO A 79 -15.25 -17.84 2.05
C PRO A 79 -14.42 -16.85 1.23
N LEU A 80 -13.18 -17.22 0.89
CA LEU A 80 -12.30 -16.40 0.03
C LEU A 80 -12.90 -16.13 -1.36
N LEU A 81 -13.64 -17.08 -1.91
CA LEU A 81 -14.22 -17.03 -3.26
C LEU A 81 -15.71 -16.68 -3.25
N LYS A 82 -16.26 -16.22 -2.12
CA LYS A 82 -17.66 -15.88 -1.96
C LYS A 82 -18.11 -14.82 -2.98
N GLY A 83 -19.18 -15.11 -3.71
CA GLY A 83 -19.76 -14.19 -4.71
C GLY A 83 -19.03 -14.18 -6.05
N ILE A 84 -18.09 -15.10 -6.28
CA ILE A 84 -17.47 -15.33 -7.58
C ILE A 84 -18.19 -16.48 -8.27
N GLU A 85 -18.48 -16.33 -9.57
CA GLU A 85 -19.18 -17.35 -10.35
C GLU A 85 -18.32 -18.61 -10.46
N THR A 86 -18.91 -19.78 -10.12
CA THR A 86 -18.20 -21.06 -10.09
C THR A 86 -18.34 -21.86 -11.39
N ASP A 87 -19.36 -21.54 -12.19
CA ASP A 87 -19.69 -22.27 -13.42
C ASP A 87 -18.86 -21.80 -14.63
N VAL A 88 -18.08 -20.75 -14.47
CA VAL A 88 -17.23 -20.18 -15.52
C VAL A 88 -15.78 -20.10 -15.05
N GLU A 89 -14.87 -20.27 -15.99
CA GLU A 89 -13.45 -20.09 -15.72
C GLU A 89 -13.14 -18.60 -15.44
N GLN A 90 -12.32 -18.36 -14.44
CA GLN A 90 -11.93 -17.03 -14.00
C GLN A 90 -10.61 -16.63 -14.67
N SER A 91 -10.62 -15.49 -15.35
CA SER A 91 -9.41 -14.91 -15.92
C SER A 91 -8.52 -14.37 -14.81
N VAL A 92 -7.32 -14.95 -14.66
CA VAL A 92 -6.33 -14.61 -13.62
C VAL A 92 -4.97 -14.31 -14.24
N TRP A 93 -4.10 -13.64 -13.50
CA TRP A 93 -2.74 -13.32 -13.92
C TRP A 93 -1.73 -14.15 -13.14
N MET A 94 -0.97 -14.96 -13.84
CA MET A 94 0.10 -15.79 -13.31
C MET A 94 1.45 -15.14 -13.54
N SER A 95 2.39 -15.36 -12.61
CA SER A 95 3.78 -14.90 -12.72
C SER A 95 4.69 -15.80 -11.88
N HIS A 96 4.84 -17.07 -12.29
CA HIS A 96 5.61 -18.03 -11.50
C HIS A 96 6.32 -19.09 -12.33
N GLY A 97 7.49 -19.54 -11.81
CA GLY A 97 8.22 -20.70 -12.32
C GLY A 97 8.12 -21.92 -11.41
N ASP A 98 7.73 -21.71 -10.15
CA ASP A 98 7.56 -22.75 -9.14
C ASP A 98 6.08 -22.89 -8.80
N ARG A 99 5.64 -24.10 -8.40
CA ARG A 99 4.24 -24.35 -8.04
C ARG A 99 4.14 -25.30 -6.85
N VAL A 100 3.02 -25.23 -6.14
CA VAL A 100 2.68 -26.19 -5.09
C VAL A 100 2.28 -27.50 -5.73
N GLU A 101 3.07 -28.55 -5.48
CA GLU A 101 2.86 -29.90 -6.01
C GLU A 101 2.02 -30.77 -5.07
N SER A 102 2.25 -30.64 -3.75
CA SER A 102 1.42 -31.26 -2.73
C SER A 102 1.08 -30.28 -1.63
N LEU A 103 -0.18 -30.30 -1.23
CA LEU A 103 -0.69 -29.43 -0.18
C LEU A 103 -0.21 -29.85 1.20
N PRO A 104 -0.05 -28.89 2.14
CA PRO A 104 0.12 -29.22 3.55
C PRO A 104 -1.12 -29.93 4.13
N GLU A 105 -0.94 -30.60 5.27
CA GLU A 105 -2.05 -31.26 5.97
C GLU A 105 -3.17 -30.27 6.33
N GLY A 106 -4.41 -30.67 6.08
CA GLY A 106 -5.59 -29.85 6.33
C GLY A 106 -5.92 -28.80 5.25
N PHE A 107 -5.09 -28.66 4.22
CA PHE A 107 -5.41 -27.82 3.07
C PHE A 107 -6.17 -28.57 1.98
N GLN A 108 -7.02 -27.85 1.27
CA GLN A 108 -7.74 -28.31 0.10
C GLN A 108 -7.50 -27.38 -1.08
N THR A 109 -7.47 -27.94 -2.29
CA THR A 109 -7.46 -27.13 -3.51
C THR A 109 -8.86 -26.53 -3.72
N ILE A 110 -8.93 -25.19 -3.79
CA ILE A 110 -10.17 -24.47 -4.04
C ILE A 110 -10.26 -23.92 -5.47
N CYS A 111 -9.12 -23.83 -6.19
CA CYS A 111 -9.08 -23.44 -7.58
C CYS A 111 -7.90 -24.13 -8.31
N LYS A 112 -8.08 -24.44 -9.61
CA LYS A 112 -7.07 -25.04 -10.49
C LYS A 112 -6.92 -24.26 -11.77
N SER A 113 -5.72 -24.27 -12.37
CA SER A 113 -5.48 -23.91 -13.77
C SER A 113 -4.91 -25.09 -14.53
N GLU A 114 -4.71 -24.93 -15.83
CA GLU A 114 -4.14 -25.98 -16.70
C GLU A 114 -2.78 -26.48 -16.17
N ASN A 115 -1.91 -25.56 -15.74
CA ASN A 115 -0.54 -25.89 -15.31
C ASN A 115 -0.35 -25.81 -13.79
N SER A 116 -1.34 -25.34 -13.03
CA SER A 116 -1.29 -25.28 -11.56
C SER A 116 -2.39 -26.12 -10.95
N PRO A 117 -2.09 -27.36 -10.47
CA PRO A 117 -3.08 -28.25 -9.86
C PRO A 117 -3.69 -27.67 -8.59
N SER A 118 -3.05 -26.68 -8.00
CA SER A 118 -3.53 -25.88 -6.87
C SER A 118 -3.28 -24.42 -7.15
N ALA A 119 -4.05 -23.83 -8.10
CA ALA A 119 -4.00 -22.39 -8.38
C ALA A 119 -4.50 -21.56 -7.18
N ALA A 120 -5.35 -22.16 -6.33
CA ALA A 120 -5.66 -21.64 -5.01
C ALA A 120 -5.90 -22.80 -4.02
N MET A 121 -5.51 -22.58 -2.77
CA MET A 121 -5.67 -23.53 -1.67
C MET A 121 -6.22 -22.85 -0.42
N ALA A 122 -6.91 -23.61 0.42
CA ALA A 122 -7.44 -23.14 1.70
C ALA A 122 -7.34 -24.19 2.80
N ASN A 123 -7.10 -23.75 4.02
CA ASN A 123 -7.36 -24.44 5.26
C ASN A 123 -8.35 -23.59 6.06
N GLU A 124 -9.63 -23.91 5.95
CA GLU A 124 -10.71 -23.10 6.52
C GLU A 124 -10.67 -23.09 8.06
N ASP A 125 -10.28 -24.21 8.67
CA ASP A 125 -10.19 -24.32 10.14
C ASP A 125 -9.17 -23.35 10.73
N LYS A 126 -8.12 -23.02 9.97
CA LYS A 126 -7.07 -22.08 10.38
C LYS A 126 -7.23 -20.69 9.76
N SER A 127 -8.18 -20.52 8.84
CA SER A 127 -8.30 -19.31 8.01
C SER A 127 -7.02 -19.00 7.22
N PHE A 128 -6.37 -20.03 6.68
CA PHE A 128 -5.19 -19.90 5.84
C PHE A 128 -5.54 -20.13 4.38
N TYR A 129 -5.13 -19.19 3.53
CA TYR A 129 -5.44 -19.18 2.10
C TYR A 129 -4.18 -18.95 1.29
N GLY A 130 -4.11 -19.58 0.12
CA GLY A 130 -3.02 -19.36 -0.83
C GLY A 130 -3.55 -19.19 -2.24
N LEU A 131 -2.98 -18.24 -2.97
CA LEU A 131 -3.25 -17.97 -4.37
C LEU A 131 -1.94 -18.02 -5.15
N GLN A 132 -1.87 -18.82 -6.22
CA GLN A 132 -0.71 -18.84 -7.11
C GLN A 132 -0.72 -17.64 -8.06
N PHE A 133 -1.90 -17.14 -8.39
CA PHE A 133 -2.08 -15.93 -9.20
C PHE A 133 -2.08 -14.66 -8.35
N HIS A 134 -2.00 -13.52 -9.03
CA HIS A 134 -1.95 -12.20 -8.44
C HIS A 134 -3.34 -11.53 -8.41
N PRO A 135 -4.04 -11.49 -7.27
CA PRO A 135 -5.35 -10.84 -7.16
C PRO A 135 -5.25 -9.31 -7.18
N GLU A 136 -4.08 -8.75 -6.87
CA GLU A 136 -3.85 -7.30 -6.77
C GLU A 136 -3.72 -6.60 -8.13
N VAL A 137 -3.51 -7.36 -9.21
CA VAL A 137 -3.37 -6.77 -10.55
C VAL A 137 -4.70 -6.70 -11.29
N THR A 138 -4.86 -5.68 -12.13
CA THR A 138 -6.11 -5.42 -12.89
C THR A 138 -6.48 -6.53 -13.88
N HIS A 139 -5.51 -7.37 -14.26
CA HIS A 139 -5.72 -8.50 -15.18
C HIS A 139 -6.43 -9.70 -14.51
N THR A 140 -6.44 -9.78 -13.18
CA THR A 140 -7.25 -10.76 -12.44
C THR A 140 -8.61 -10.13 -12.15
N ARG A 141 -9.61 -10.48 -12.96
CA ARG A 141 -10.94 -9.83 -12.93
C ARG A 141 -11.66 -9.97 -11.58
N CYS A 142 -11.55 -11.14 -10.95
CA CYS A 142 -12.14 -11.42 -9.63
C CYS A 142 -11.23 -11.00 -8.46
N GLY A 143 -10.05 -10.43 -8.73
CA GLY A 143 -9.02 -10.17 -7.73
C GLY A 143 -9.47 -9.22 -6.63
N GLN A 144 -10.12 -8.10 -7.00
CA GLN A 144 -10.67 -7.17 -6.02
C GLN A 144 -11.66 -7.87 -5.07
N LYS A 145 -12.56 -8.69 -5.61
CA LYS A 145 -13.54 -9.43 -4.80
C LYS A 145 -12.89 -10.42 -3.84
N ILE A 146 -11.82 -11.10 -4.27
CA ILE A 146 -11.03 -12.00 -3.42
C ILE A 146 -10.40 -11.22 -2.26
N ILE A 147 -9.77 -10.07 -2.54
CA ILE A 147 -9.15 -9.23 -1.52
C ILE A 147 -10.22 -8.69 -0.55
N GLU A 148 -11.37 -8.21 -1.05
CA GLU A 148 -12.50 -7.78 -0.24
C GLU A 148 -12.99 -8.88 0.71
N ASN A 149 -13.14 -10.11 0.19
CA ASN A 149 -13.57 -11.24 1.00
C ASN A 149 -12.53 -11.56 2.10
N PHE A 150 -11.23 -11.53 1.78
CA PHE A 150 -10.21 -11.74 2.79
C PHE A 150 -10.24 -10.65 3.86
N VAL A 151 -10.26 -9.38 3.47
CA VAL A 151 -10.19 -8.24 4.39
C VAL A 151 -11.47 -8.11 5.23
N HIS A 152 -12.64 -8.15 4.61
CA HIS A 152 -13.89 -7.83 5.28
C HIS A 152 -14.62 -9.05 5.86
N GLU A 153 -14.64 -10.17 5.13
CA GLU A 153 -15.39 -11.36 5.59
C GLU A 153 -14.52 -12.24 6.50
N ILE A 154 -13.24 -12.46 6.14
CA ILE A 154 -12.36 -13.38 6.88
C ILE A 154 -11.66 -12.65 8.03
N CYS A 155 -11.05 -11.50 7.76
CA CYS A 155 -10.36 -10.71 8.78
C CYS A 155 -11.30 -9.79 9.57
N SER A 156 -12.56 -9.63 9.15
CA SER A 156 -13.57 -8.76 9.79
C SER A 156 -13.12 -7.31 9.95
N CYS A 157 -12.30 -6.81 9.00
CA CYS A 157 -11.89 -5.41 9.01
C CYS A 157 -13.05 -4.51 8.59
N GLU A 158 -13.23 -3.40 9.28
CA GLU A 158 -14.19 -2.36 8.92
C GLU A 158 -13.66 -1.49 7.76
N SER A 159 -14.57 -0.81 7.04
CA SER A 159 -14.22 0.15 5.97
C SER A 159 -14.11 1.56 6.54
N ASP A 160 -13.32 1.74 7.59
CA ASP A 160 -13.13 3.00 8.30
C ASP A 160 -12.00 3.88 7.73
N TRP A 161 -11.15 3.31 6.85
CA TRP A 161 -10.09 4.02 6.15
C TRP A 161 -10.66 4.80 4.95
N ASN A 162 -11.28 5.93 5.22
CA ASN A 162 -11.83 6.85 4.22
C ASN A 162 -11.28 8.26 4.45
N PRO A 163 -11.30 9.15 3.43
CA PRO A 163 -10.71 10.50 3.54
C PRO A 163 -11.21 11.32 4.72
N GLY A 164 -12.48 11.20 5.08
CA GLY A 164 -13.05 11.91 6.22
C GLY A 164 -12.45 11.47 7.54
N ASN A 165 -12.39 10.18 7.79
CA ASN A 165 -11.84 9.60 9.01
C ASN A 165 -10.33 9.83 9.13
N ILE A 166 -9.61 9.78 8.01
CA ILE A 166 -8.17 10.09 7.95
C ILE A 166 -7.93 11.54 8.37
N ILE A 167 -8.67 12.49 7.78
CA ILE A 167 -8.55 13.91 8.12
C ILE A 167 -8.84 14.16 9.59
N GLU A 168 -9.89 13.54 10.16
CA GLU A 168 -10.23 13.69 11.58
C GLU A 168 -9.16 13.09 12.51
N LYS A 169 -8.57 11.97 12.12
CA LYS A 169 -7.47 11.35 12.85
C LYS A 169 -6.23 12.25 12.81
N ASP A 170 -5.83 12.69 11.61
CA ASP A 170 -4.65 13.54 11.43
C ASP A 170 -4.79 14.86 12.19
N ILE A 171 -5.98 15.48 12.21
CA ILE A 171 -6.24 16.68 13.00
C ILE A 171 -5.97 16.42 14.49
N LYS A 172 -6.45 15.32 15.04
CA LYS A 172 -6.23 14.96 16.45
C LYS A 172 -4.76 14.72 16.77
N GLU A 173 -4.06 14.01 15.88
CA GLU A 173 -2.63 13.74 16.03
C GLU A 173 -1.81 15.04 15.98
N VAL A 174 -2.11 15.94 15.04
CA VAL A 174 -1.50 17.26 14.96
C VAL A 174 -1.75 18.09 16.23
N GLN A 175 -2.99 18.14 16.71
CA GLN A 175 -3.32 18.85 17.93
C GLN A 175 -2.56 18.34 19.16
N GLN A 176 -2.42 17.03 19.27
CA GLN A 176 -1.65 16.40 20.35
C GLN A 176 -0.16 16.67 20.26
N ALA A 177 0.40 16.62 19.06
CA ALA A 177 1.82 16.85 18.84
C ALA A 177 2.24 18.32 19.02
N VAL A 178 1.38 19.26 18.60
CA VAL A 178 1.67 20.70 18.65
C VAL A 178 1.40 21.28 20.03
N GLY A 179 0.33 20.83 20.69
CA GLY A 179 -0.07 21.38 21.99
C GLY A 179 -0.28 22.89 21.92
N ASN A 180 0.53 23.66 22.66
CA ASN A 180 0.48 25.14 22.71
C ASN A 180 1.56 25.82 21.85
N ASP A 181 2.36 25.08 21.11
CA ASP A 181 3.45 25.63 20.32
C ASP A 181 2.96 26.25 19.00
N GLN A 182 3.80 27.05 18.37
CA GLN A 182 3.56 27.56 17.02
C GLN A 182 4.18 26.64 15.98
N VAL A 183 3.53 26.53 14.83
CA VAL A 183 4.01 25.79 13.67
C VAL A 183 4.34 26.74 12.53
N LEU A 184 5.54 26.58 11.96
CA LEU A 184 5.95 27.28 10.76
C LEU A 184 5.84 26.35 9.56
N LEU A 185 5.13 26.78 8.52
CA LEU A 185 5.00 26.05 7.26
C LEU A 185 5.57 26.84 6.11
N GLY A 186 6.53 26.27 5.37
CA GLY A 186 6.96 26.78 4.07
C GLY A 186 5.86 26.53 3.02
N LEU A 187 5.24 27.59 2.53
CA LEU A 187 4.18 27.54 1.53
C LEU A 187 4.77 27.78 0.15
N SER A 188 4.66 26.81 -0.75
CA SER A 188 5.20 26.92 -2.12
C SER A 188 4.14 27.31 -3.17
N GLY A 189 2.87 27.32 -2.81
CA GLY A 189 1.76 27.46 -3.77
C GLY A 189 1.45 26.18 -4.56
N GLY A 190 2.21 25.11 -4.38
CA GLY A 190 1.93 23.79 -4.94
C GLY A 190 0.83 23.03 -4.17
N VAL A 191 0.29 21.98 -4.78
CA VAL A 191 -0.83 21.20 -4.21
C VAL A 191 -0.50 20.65 -2.83
N ASP A 192 0.65 20.04 -2.64
CA ASP A 192 1.01 19.36 -1.39
C ASP A 192 1.09 20.35 -0.22
N SER A 193 1.81 21.46 -0.39
CA SER A 193 1.90 22.50 0.65
C SER A 193 0.54 23.15 0.95
N SER A 194 -0.34 23.23 -0.05
CA SER A 194 -1.70 23.75 0.10
C SER A 194 -2.57 22.85 0.94
N VAL A 195 -2.51 21.53 0.71
CA VAL A 195 -3.24 20.53 1.50
C VAL A 195 -2.75 20.53 2.94
N VAL A 196 -1.43 20.56 3.14
CA VAL A 196 -0.84 20.62 4.48
C VAL A 196 -1.25 21.92 5.21
N ALA A 197 -1.23 23.08 4.52
CA ALA A 197 -1.68 24.34 5.10
C ALA A 197 -3.15 24.29 5.55
N ALA A 198 -4.03 23.74 4.69
CA ALA A 198 -5.44 23.61 5.01
C ALA A 198 -5.70 22.67 6.20
N LEU A 199 -4.99 21.53 6.25
CA LEU A 199 -5.09 20.55 7.33
C LEU A 199 -4.59 21.13 8.66
N LEU A 200 -3.41 21.74 8.66
CA LEU A 200 -2.84 22.39 9.85
C LEU A 200 -3.72 23.53 10.34
N HIS A 201 -4.21 24.39 9.44
CA HIS A 201 -5.12 25.46 9.83
C HIS A 201 -6.40 24.94 10.50
N LYS A 202 -6.96 23.86 9.95
CA LYS A 202 -8.13 23.20 10.55
C LYS A 202 -7.82 22.60 11.92
N ALA A 203 -6.60 22.11 12.12
CA ALA A 203 -6.18 21.46 13.37
C ALA A 203 -5.82 22.46 14.48
N ILE A 204 -5.03 23.51 14.16
CA ILE A 204 -4.38 24.38 15.16
C ILE A 204 -4.64 25.88 14.95
N GLY A 205 -5.39 26.26 13.90
CA GLY A 205 -5.83 27.66 13.69
C GLY A 205 -4.68 28.67 13.69
N ASP A 206 -4.76 29.66 14.58
CA ASP A 206 -3.81 30.78 14.67
C ASP A 206 -2.39 30.39 15.13
N GLN A 207 -2.17 29.16 15.57
CA GLN A 207 -0.83 28.65 15.88
C GLN A 207 -0.01 28.36 14.61
N LEU A 208 -0.68 28.31 13.43
CA LEU A 208 -0.02 28.15 12.14
C LEU A 208 0.44 29.48 11.58
N VAL A 209 1.72 29.58 11.24
CA VAL A 209 2.30 30.67 10.47
C VAL A 209 2.87 30.11 9.17
N CYS A 210 2.33 30.55 8.03
CA CYS A 210 2.83 30.17 6.71
C CYS A 210 3.85 31.21 6.21
N ILE A 211 4.97 30.74 5.69
CA ILE A 211 5.99 31.58 5.08
C ILE A 211 6.05 31.27 3.58
N PHE A 212 5.75 32.27 2.77
CA PHE A 212 5.86 32.21 1.32
C PHE A 212 7.06 33.05 0.86
N VAL A 213 8.05 32.38 0.25
CA VAL A 213 9.25 33.02 -0.23
C VAL A 213 9.13 33.31 -1.72
N ASP A 214 9.12 34.60 -2.06
CA ASP A 214 9.20 35.05 -3.45
C ASP A 214 10.68 35.19 -3.84
N ASN A 215 11.15 34.22 -4.61
CA ASN A 215 12.55 34.12 -5.04
C ASN A 215 12.83 34.77 -6.40
N GLY A 216 11.86 35.50 -6.98
CA GLY A 216 11.98 36.13 -8.29
C GLY A 216 11.87 35.19 -9.51
N LEU A 217 11.64 33.88 -9.28
CA LEU A 217 11.52 32.88 -10.35
C LEU A 217 10.10 32.32 -10.45
N LEU A 218 9.15 32.96 -9.79
CA LEU A 218 7.75 32.56 -9.81
C LEU A 218 7.13 32.82 -11.19
N ARG A 219 6.01 32.11 -11.45
CA ARG A 219 5.18 32.42 -12.61
C ARG A 219 4.54 33.81 -12.48
N LEU A 220 4.12 34.37 -13.62
CA LEU A 220 3.46 35.66 -13.63
C LEU A 220 2.27 35.69 -12.65
N ASN A 221 2.29 36.66 -11.72
CA ASN A 221 1.27 36.86 -10.68
C ASN A 221 1.09 35.71 -9.68
N GLU A 222 1.95 34.69 -9.68
CA GLU A 222 1.81 33.52 -8.79
C GLU A 222 1.86 33.92 -7.31
N GLY A 223 2.78 34.83 -6.93
CA GLY A 223 2.88 35.34 -5.56
C GLY A 223 1.60 36.03 -5.09
N ASP A 224 0.99 36.85 -5.94
CA ASP A 224 -0.26 37.53 -5.62
C ASP A 224 -1.44 36.55 -5.53
N GLN A 225 -1.49 35.56 -6.41
CA GLN A 225 -2.50 34.50 -6.35
C GLN A 225 -2.39 33.66 -5.07
N VAL A 226 -1.18 33.33 -4.64
CA VAL A 226 -0.95 32.62 -3.37
C VAL A 226 -1.46 33.44 -2.20
N MET A 227 -1.12 34.73 -2.13
CA MET A 227 -1.61 35.61 -1.06
C MET A 227 -3.12 35.74 -1.08
N GLN A 228 -3.74 35.88 -2.24
CA GLN A 228 -5.18 35.99 -2.36
C GLN A 228 -5.88 34.69 -1.87
N VAL A 229 -5.40 33.53 -2.28
CA VAL A 229 -6.03 32.26 -1.91
C VAL A 229 -5.86 31.97 -0.41
N PHE A 230 -4.65 32.05 0.09
CA PHE A 230 -4.36 31.59 1.45
C PHE A 230 -4.61 32.65 2.52
N SER A 231 -4.25 33.90 2.27
CA SER A 231 -4.46 34.98 3.24
C SER A 231 -5.89 35.52 3.21
N GLU A 232 -6.44 35.82 2.01
CA GLU A 232 -7.74 36.47 1.93
C GLU A 232 -8.90 35.47 1.97
N HIS A 233 -8.84 34.37 1.22
CA HIS A 233 -9.95 33.41 1.15
C HIS A 233 -9.92 32.39 2.28
N MET A 234 -8.75 31.89 2.66
CA MET A 234 -8.62 30.87 3.73
C MET A 234 -8.32 31.47 5.09
N ASN A 235 -8.08 32.79 5.17
CA ASN A 235 -7.76 33.51 6.41
C ASN A 235 -6.56 32.92 7.16
N LEU A 236 -5.55 32.45 6.41
CA LEU A 236 -4.30 31.96 6.96
C LEU A 236 -3.34 33.12 7.28
N ASN A 237 -2.56 32.98 8.36
CA ASN A 237 -1.47 33.89 8.64
C ASN A 237 -0.29 33.60 7.70
N VAL A 238 -0.22 34.33 6.58
CA VAL A 238 0.82 34.16 5.55
C VAL A 238 1.75 35.35 5.55
N ILE A 239 3.04 35.11 5.74
CA ILE A 239 4.11 36.09 5.62
C ILE A 239 4.78 35.90 4.26
N ARG A 240 4.60 36.84 3.34
CA ARG A 240 5.36 36.90 2.08
C ARG A 240 6.73 37.55 2.32
N VAL A 241 7.78 36.81 2.01
CA VAL A 241 9.17 37.28 2.07
C VAL A 241 9.64 37.50 0.65
N ASN A 242 9.88 38.80 0.30
CA ASN A 242 10.52 39.12 -0.97
C ASN A 242 12.03 38.86 -0.85
N ALA A 243 12.51 37.86 -1.55
CA ALA A 243 13.91 37.43 -1.57
C ALA A 243 14.50 37.44 -3.00
N GLU A 244 13.81 38.07 -3.97
CA GLU A 244 14.19 38.11 -5.37
C GLU A 244 15.66 38.49 -5.56
N ASP A 245 16.09 39.64 -5.01
CA ASP A 245 17.46 40.12 -5.17
C ASP A 245 18.50 39.13 -4.65
N ILE A 246 18.20 38.46 -3.53
CA ILE A 246 19.11 37.48 -2.89
C ILE A 246 19.31 36.25 -3.78
N PHE A 247 18.23 35.73 -4.33
CA PHE A 247 18.29 34.53 -5.16
C PHE A 247 18.89 34.83 -6.54
N LEU A 248 18.47 35.93 -7.19
CA LEU A 248 18.97 36.30 -8.51
C LEU A 248 20.46 36.64 -8.48
N GLU A 249 20.96 37.31 -7.43
CA GLU A 249 22.39 37.57 -7.28
C GLU A 249 23.21 36.30 -7.15
N LYS A 250 22.74 35.31 -6.33
CA LYS A 250 23.41 34.02 -6.16
C LYS A 250 23.39 33.15 -7.43
N LEU A 251 22.36 33.30 -8.25
CA LEU A 251 22.22 32.57 -9.51
C LEU A 251 23.04 33.17 -10.66
N LYS A 252 23.55 34.35 -10.51
CA LYS A 252 24.27 35.07 -11.58
C LYS A 252 25.52 34.29 -11.99
N GLY A 253 25.59 33.89 -13.27
CA GLY A 253 26.72 33.16 -13.85
C GLY A 253 26.75 31.66 -13.51
N ILE A 254 25.72 31.14 -12.88
CA ILE A 254 25.58 29.70 -12.64
C ILE A 254 24.83 29.09 -13.82
N ASP A 255 25.48 28.15 -14.53
CA ASP A 255 24.89 27.45 -15.68
C ASP A 255 24.43 26.00 -15.33
N ASP A 256 25.11 25.37 -14.37
CA ASP A 256 24.81 24.00 -13.97
C ASP A 256 23.43 23.88 -13.29
N PRO A 257 22.54 22.98 -13.77
CA PRO A 257 21.19 22.85 -13.23
C PRO A 257 21.15 22.40 -11.75
N GLU A 258 22.08 21.55 -11.33
CA GLU A 258 22.13 21.06 -9.95
C GLU A 258 22.64 22.13 -8.97
N GLU A 259 23.56 22.97 -9.39
CA GLU A 259 24.00 24.13 -8.62
C GLU A 259 22.84 25.13 -8.48
N LYS A 260 22.10 25.42 -9.56
CA LYS A 260 20.88 26.26 -9.50
C LYS A 260 19.88 25.71 -8.50
N ARG A 261 19.59 24.40 -8.56
CA ARG A 261 18.65 23.73 -7.65
C ARG A 261 19.05 23.86 -6.18
N LYS A 262 20.35 23.85 -5.88
CA LYS A 262 20.85 24.01 -4.50
C LYS A 262 20.78 25.46 -4.00
N ILE A 263 20.75 26.43 -4.89
CA ILE A 263 20.63 27.86 -4.55
C ILE A 263 19.17 28.22 -4.27
N ILE A 264 18.26 27.65 -5.08
CA ILE A 264 16.81 27.87 -4.97
C ILE A 264 16.22 26.98 -3.87
#